data_38d41fb775151df91472ce171c15082f
#
_entry.id   38d41fb775151df91472ce171c15082f
#
_cell.length_a   1.000
_cell.length_b   1.000
_cell.length_c   1.000
_cell.angle_alpha   90.00
_cell.angle_beta   90.00
_cell.angle_gamma   90.00
#
_symmetry.space_group_name_H-M   'P 1'
#
loop_
_entity.id
_entity.type
_entity.pdbx_description
1 polymer ?
#
loop_
_entity_poly.entity_id
_entity_poly.type
_entity_poly.pdbx_seq_one_letter_code
_entity_poly.pdbx_strand_id
1 'polypeptide(L)'
;MLELERLSDIYGSSLDSLDLNSKLQDLALDSFSLDVEVPGSLLIQYFNQNPLLPGVILLKKQQFSGMISRRKCLEIMSRPYGIELFYHRPIQCLYDFVKNDHLSYPGDSDIFTAARQCLRRSPTNLYEPLIVILRDGSHHLLDVHKLLIAQSQLYEIASQLLEQRRKELDRANAEVQELNERLKAENLRLSSEVNIAHQLQQMLLPTDQELAQIEDLDIAAYMEPAAEVGGDYYDILPHANGVTIGIGDVTGHGLESGVFTIMVQTAIRTLLTSQETDPVRFLSILNQTIYDNVERMNSDRNLTLSLIDYHQGQLQLSGQHEEAILLRQDGSLERIDTLDLGFPIGLDNDIDAFIHPIQRDLQPGETLILYTDGITEAEAPNGDFYGIERLCAIAREYAHCNAQRIQDAIIEHLKDYINGHKIYDDITLLVLKRKLKGKPSHPAQSRT
;
A
#
# COMPACT_ATOMS: atom_id res chain seq x y z
N MET A 1 46.18 10.65 18.66
CA MET A 1 46.43 9.40 19.41
C MET A 1 47.49 9.57 20.52
N LEU A 2 48.70 10.09 20.26
CA LEU A 2 49.75 10.25 21.28
C LEU A 2 49.45 11.23 22.43
N GLU A 3 48.57 12.21 22.26
CA GLU A 3 48.14 13.13 23.35
C GLU A 3 47.04 12.53 24.22
N LEU A 4 46.15 11.66 23.68
CA LEU A 4 45.11 10.96 24.44
C LEU A 4 45.69 9.86 25.35
N GLU A 5 46.72 9.14 24.87
CA GLU A 5 47.42 8.15 25.70
C GLU A 5 48.16 8.80 26.90
N ARG A 6 48.67 10.02 26.77
CA ARG A 6 49.28 10.79 27.89
C ARG A 6 48.27 11.29 28.92
N LEU A 7 46.99 11.52 28.51
CA LEU A 7 45.92 11.93 29.37
C LEU A 7 45.33 10.76 30.19
N SER A 8 45.30 9.56 29.60
CA SER A 8 44.84 8.33 30.28
C SER A 8 45.79 7.96 31.44
N ASP A 9 47.08 8.16 31.29
CA ASP A 9 48.07 7.90 32.35
C ASP A 9 47.95 8.88 33.54
N ILE A 10 47.41 10.08 33.34
CA ILE A 10 47.26 11.14 34.35
C ILE A 10 45.95 11.04 35.08
N TYR A 11 44.87 10.56 34.41
CA TYR A 11 43.49 10.64 34.93
C TYR A 11 42.83 9.29 35.21
N GLY A 12 43.52 8.16 34.98
CA GLY A 12 43.07 6.80 35.26
C GLY A 12 42.10 6.19 34.23
N SER A 13 41.98 4.90 34.18
CA SER A 13 41.29 4.07 33.21
C SER A 13 39.75 4.25 33.11
N SER A 14 39.18 5.21 33.85
CA SER A 14 37.71 5.42 33.83
C SER A 14 37.21 6.25 32.65
N LEU A 15 38.10 6.89 31.87
CA LEU A 15 37.72 7.68 30.70
C LEU A 15 37.62 6.84 29.41
N ASP A 16 38.30 5.70 29.37
CA ASP A 16 38.36 4.85 28.15
C ASP A 16 37.07 4.00 27.94
N SER A 17 36.15 3.99 28.91
CA SER A 17 34.92 3.19 28.88
C SER A 17 33.62 4.01 28.77
N LEU A 18 33.71 5.30 28.42
CA LEU A 18 32.53 6.16 28.31
C LEU A 18 31.72 5.83 27.07
N ASP A 19 30.39 5.77 27.26
CA ASP A 19 29.40 5.68 26.18
C ASP A 19 28.38 6.82 26.28
N LEU A 20 27.47 6.92 25.29
CA LEU A 20 26.47 8.00 25.26
C LEU A 20 25.46 7.98 26.41
N ASN A 21 25.41 6.90 27.20
CA ASN A 21 24.54 6.74 28.37
C ASN A 21 25.27 7.02 29.68
N SER A 22 26.57 7.26 29.65
CA SER A 22 27.40 7.47 30.83
C SER A 22 26.91 8.68 31.63
N LYS A 23 26.98 8.55 32.96
CA LYS A 23 26.52 9.50 33.94
C LYS A 23 27.67 10.08 34.79
N LEU A 24 27.40 11.08 35.61
CA LEU A 24 28.43 11.67 36.48
C LEU A 24 29.08 10.65 37.42
N GLN A 25 28.34 9.65 37.90
CA GLN A 25 28.86 8.58 38.77
C GLN A 25 29.87 7.66 38.09
N ASP A 26 29.88 7.62 36.75
CA ASP A 26 30.78 6.80 35.96
C ASP A 26 32.15 7.49 35.74
N LEU A 27 32.26 8.76 36.14
CA LEU A 27 33.48 9.51 36.07
C LEU A 27 34.36 9.28 37.34
N ALA A 28 35.66 9.57 37.23
CA ALA A 28 36.58 9.47 38.35
C ALA A 28 36.28 10.53 39.40
N LEU A 29 35.60 10.13 40.49
CA LEU A 29 35.20 10.98 41.61
C LEU A 29 36.21 10.92 42.74
N ASP A 30 36.42 12.04 43.41
CA ASP A 30 37.29 12.16 44.58
C ASP A 30 36.43 12.17 45.89
N SER A 31 36.68 11.25 46.84
CA SER A 31 35.89 11.05 48.06
C SER A 31 36.55 11.57 49.32
N PHE A 32 37.64 12.36 49.18
CA PHE A 32 38.41 12.80 50.35
C PHE A 32 37.65 13.81 51.20
N SER A 33 37.55 13.52 52.50
CA SER A 33 36.83 14.37 53.47
C SER A 33 37.62 14.62 54.73
N LEU A 34 37.36 15.76 55.37
CA LEU A 34 37.92 16.15 56.65
C LEU A 34 36.84 16.71 57.59
N ASP A 35 37.02 16.49 58.88
CA ASP A 35 36.14 17.15 59.85
C ASP A 35 36.46 18.66 59.93
N VAL A 36 35.45 19.51 60.10
CA VAL A 36 35.59 20.97 60.16
C VAL A 36 36.38 21.46 61.34
N GLU A 37 36.50 20.65 62.40
CA GLU A 37 37.20 20.98 63.61
C GLU A 37 38.73 20.79 63.54
N VAL A 38 39.24 20.09 62.47
CA VAL A 38 40.70 19.93 62.34
C VAL A 38 41.37 21.23 61.91
N PRO A 39 42.65 21.45 62.26
CA PRO A 39 43.34 22.70 61.92
C PRO A 39 43.63 22.83 60.42
N GLY A 40 43.60 24.05 59.91
CA GLY A 40 43.88 24.36 58.48
C GLY A 40 45.24 23.91 58.01
N SER A 41 46.25 23.74 58.91
CA SER A 41 47.55 23.14 58.59
C SER A 41 47.43 21.72 58.02
N LEU A 42 46.51 20.93 58.52
CA LEU A 42 46.26 19.56 58.02
C LEU A 42 45.69 19.59 56.63
N LEU A 43 44.77 20.50 56.33
CA LEU A 43 44.24 20.68 55.00
C LEU A 43 45.34 21.03 53.97
N ILE A 44 46.25 21.96 54.35
CA ILE A 44 47.38 22.34 53.49
C ILE A 44 48.34 21.17 53.27
N GLN A 45 48.64 20.42 54.34
CA GLN A 45 49.48 19.24 54.26
C GLN A 45 48.91 18.20 53.26
N TYR A 46 47.61 17.93 53.33
CA TYR A 46 46.93 17.01 52.40
C TYR A 46 46.96 17.52 50.98
N PHE A 47 46.72 18.79 50.73
CA PHE A 47 46.84 19.37 49.39
C PHE A 47 48.28 19.31 48.83
N ASN A 48 49.29 19.44 49.66
CA ASN A 48 50.68 19.32 49.24
C ASN A 48 51.08 17.87 48.93
N GLN A 49 50.53 16.90 49.67
CA GLN A 49 50.75 15.47 49.45
C GLN A 49 49.99 14.94 48.24
N ASN A 50 48.84 15.56 47.93
CA ASN A 50 47.95 15.14 46.82
C ASN A 50 47.70 16.31 45.87
N PRO A 51 48.65 16.59 44.93
CA PRO A 51 48.58 17.75 44.05
C PRO A 51 47.39 17.77 43.10
N LEU A 52 46.83 16.61 42.75
CA LEU A 52 45.68 16.44 41.84
C LEU A 52 44.30 16.49 42.54
N LEU A 53 44.29 16.58 43.89
CA LEU A 53 43.05 16.66 44.62
C LEU A 53 42.35 18.00 44.37
N PRO A 54 41.11 18.06 43.80
CA PRO A 54 40.49 19.31 43.40
C PRO A 54 39.93 20.10 44.57
N GLY A 55 39.66 19.42 45.69
CA GLY A 55 39.09 19.98 46.91
C GLY A 55 38.94 18.93 47.98
N VAL A 56 38.34 19.33 49.09
CA VAL A 56 38.07 18.49 50.26
C VAL A 56 36.60 18.67 50.67
N ILE A 57 35.92 17.57 50.94
CA ILE A 57 34.58 17.55 51.52
C ILE A 57 34.70 17.82 53.02
N LEU A 58 33.91 18.71 53.52
CA LEU A 58 33.89 19.05 54.93
C LEU A 58 32.73 18.35 55.63
N LEU A 59 33.07 17.70 56.72
CA LEU A 59 32.11 17.01 57.58
C LEU A 59 32.02 17.70 58.93
N LYS A 60 30.81 17.81 59.47
CA LYS A 60 30.52 18.25 60.84
C LYS A 60 29.71 17.17 61.53
N LYS A 61 30.27 16.56 62.58
CA LYS A 61 29.60 15.40 63.22
C LYS A 61 29.22 14.31 62.25
N GLN A 62 30.09 13.95 61.32
CA GLN A 62 29.90 12.95 60.29
C GLN A 62 28.82 13.31 59.23
N GLN A 63 28.28 14.51 59.24
CA GLN A 63 27.34 14.99 58.23
C GLN A 63 28.01 15.96 57.27
N PHE A 64 27.59 15.94 56.01
CA PHE A 64 28.09 16.88 55.00
C PHE A 64 27.81 18.31 55.45
N SER A 65 28.85 19.14 55.47
CA SER A 65 28.80 20.55 55.86
C SER A 65 29.12 21.48 54.67
N GLY A 66 29.91 21.02 53.71
CA GLY A 66 30.32 21.79 52.55
C GLY A 66 31.57 21.24 51.89
N MET A 67 32.24 22.08 51.12
CA MET A 67 33.54 21.74 50.50
C MET A 67 34.45 22.98 50.46
N ILE A 68 35.73 22.75 50.45
CA ILE A 68 36.74 23.76 50.11
C ILE A 68 37.55 23.26 48.93
N SER A 69 37.58 24.03 47.84
CA SER A 69 38.44 23.72 46.70
C SER A 69 39.90 24.04 47.04
N ARG A 70 40.79 23.24 46.42
CA ARG A 70 42.25 23.49 46.51
C ARG A 70 42.57 24.93 46.09
N ARG A 71 41.99 25.39 44.99
CA ARG A 71 42.23 26.74 44.45
C ARG A 71 41.85 27.82 45.47
N LYS A 72 40.66 27.76 46.05
CA LYS A 72 40.20 28.74 47.05
C LYS A 72 41.05 28.72 48.33
N CYS A 73 41.39 27.52 48.81
CA CYS A 73 42.25 27.38 49.97
C CYS A 73 43.61 28.08 49.72
N LEU A 74 44.28 27.75 48.60
CA LEU A 74 45.58 28.33 48.27
C LEU A 74 45.49 29.85 48.03
N GLU A 75 44.44 30.33 47.36
CA GLU A 75 44.20 31.75 47.15
C GLU A 75 44.14 32.52 48.47
N ILE A 76 43.40 31.99 49.45
CA ILE A 76 43.25 32.68 50.75
C ILE A 76 44.53 32.60 51.58
N MET A 77 45.17 31.42 51.58
CA MET A 77 46.40 31.24 52.29
C MET A 77 47.57 32.12 51.77
N SER A 78 47.51 32.49 50.49
CA SER A 78 48.49 33.38 49.87
C SER A 78 48.26 34.87 50.11
N ARG A 79 47.09 35.27 50.72
CA ARG A 79 46.81 36.66 51.07
C ARG A 79 47.65 37.10 52.28
N PRO A 80 47.90 38.41 52.46
CA PRO A 80 48.53 38.92 53.66
C PRO A 80 47.75 38.45 54.90
N TYR A 81 48.49 37.92 55.89
CA TYR A 81 47.95 37.34 57.14
C TYR A 81 47.12 36.06 56.96
N GLY A 82 46.95 35.46 55.73
CA GLY A 82 46.12 34.28 55.50
C GLY A 82 46.60 33.05 56.29
N ILE A 83 47.89 32.78 56.30
CA ILE A 83 48.51 31.73 57.13
C ILE A 83 48.31 31.98 58.63
N GLU A 84 48.57 33.15 59.09
CA GLU A 84 48.45 33.51 60.54
C GLU A 84 46.99 33.37 61.03
N LEU A 85 46.04 33.68 60.18
CA LEU A 85 44.63 33.64 60.55
C LEU A 85 44.05 32.19 60.47
N PHE A 86 44.48 31.32 59.57
CA PHE A 86 43.79 30.06 59.28
C PHE A 86 44.64 28.81 59.54
N TYR A 87 45.97 28.88 59.59
CA TYR A 87 46.83 27.71 59.68
C TYR A 87 46.63 26.87 60.94
N HIS A 88 46.46 27.54 62.10
CA HIS A 88 46.31 26.90 63.41
C HIS A 88 44.88 26.84 63.92
N ARG A 89 43.93 27.42 63.16
CA ARG A 89 42.50 27.41 63.51
C ARG A 89 41.76 26.27 62.82
N PRO A 90 40.57 25.90 63.38
CA PRO A 90 39.71 24.93 62.71
C PRO A 90 39.38 25.32 61.25
N ILE A 91 39.29 24.34 60.40
CA ILE A 91 38.91 24.53 58.97
C ILE A 91 37.57 25.27 58.82
N GLN A 92 36.67 25.15 59.84
CA GLN A 92 35.42 25.88 59.89
C GLN A 92 35.63 27.38 59.71
N CYS A 93 36.65 27.95 60.33
CA CYS A 93 36.95 29.40 60.24
C CYS A 93 37.32 29.81 58.80
N LEU A 94 38.09 28.98 58.11
CA LEU A 94 38.41 29.19 56.70
C LEU A 94 37.17 29.03 55.78
N TYR A 95 36.35 28.03 56.08
CA TYR A 95 35.12 27.75 55.28
C TYR A 95 34.11 28.91 55.44
N ASP A 96 33.88 29.39 56.64
CA ASP A 96 32.99 30.54 56.93
C ASP A 96 33.44 31.80 56.19
N PHE A 97 34.76 31.99 56.06
CA PHE A 97 35.34 33.11 55.30
C PHE A 97 35.16 32.99 53.79
N VAL A 98 35.28 31.77 53.30
CA VAL A 98 35.21 31.50 51.83
C VAL A 98 33.79 31.61 51.29
N LYS A 99 32.78 31.16 52.03
CA LYS A 99 31.35 31.04 51.70
C LYS A 99 31.12 30.87 50.18
N ASN A 100 31.22 29.63 49.70
CA ASN A 100 31.07 29.34 48.29
C ASN A 100 29.69 28.76 48.00
N ASP A 101 29.05 29.24 46.88
CA ASP A 101 28.01 28.50 46.20
C ASP A 101 28.66 27.32 45.45
N HIS A 102 28.35 26.10 45.89
CA HIS A 102 28.78 24.90 45.24
C HIS A 102 27.61 24.29 44.45
N LEU A 103 27.92 23.77 43.26
CA LEU A 103 26.97 22.99 42.47
C LEU A 103 26.99 21.54 42.94
N SER A 104 25.82 21.00 43.23
CA SER A 104 25.64 19.59 43.56
C SER A 104 24.69 18.91 42.56
N TYR A 105 25.01 17.67 42.19
CA TYR A 105 24.23 16.85 41.30
C TYR A 105 24.09 15.42 41.81
N PRO A 106 22.95 14.76 41.59
CA PRO A 106 22.84 13.31 41.71
C PRO A 106 23.85 12.61 40.81
N GLY A 107 24.37 11.45 41.21
CA GLY A 107 25.36 10.69 40.45
C GLY A 107 24.83 10.19 39.08
N ASP A 108 23.51 9.99 38.96
CA ASP A 108 22.85 9.58 37.74
C ASP A 108 22.50 10.76 36.79
N SER A 109 22.98 11.96 37.09
CA SER A 109 22.82 13.13 36.22
C SER A 109 23.62 13.00 34.94
N ASP A 110 23.11 13.65 33.90
CA ASP A 110 23.70 13.69 32.55
C ASP A 110 24.98 14.60 32.53
N ILE A 111 26.04 14.07 31.93
CA ILE A 111 27.34 14.74 31.81
C ILE A 111 27.21 16.07 31.06
N PHE A 112 26.44 16.10 29.94
CA PHE A 112 26.26 17.31 29.15
C PHE A 112 25.53 18.40 29.89
N THR A 113 24.52 18.04 30.70
CA THR A 113 23.76 18.98 31.51
C THR A 113 24.62 19.59 32.60
N ALA A 114 25.38 18.77 33.29
CA ALA A 114 26.31 19.24 34.33
C ALA A 114 27.40 20.16 33.77
N ALA A 115 28.03 19.76 32.66
CA ALA A 115 29.06 20.54 32.00
C ALA A 115 28.53 21.89 31.51
N ARG A 116 27.34 21.93 30.90
CA ARG A 116 26.69 23.18 30.47
C ARG A 116 26.44 24.14 31.63
N GLN A 117 26.04 23.63 32.80
CA GLN A 117 25.81 24.45 33.97
C GLN A 117 27.12 24.94 34.60
N CYS A 118 28.17 24.11 34.59
CA CYS A 118 29.50 24.55 34.99
C CYS A 118 30.00 25.74 34.19
N LEU A 119 29.86 25.68 32.88
CA LEU A 119 30.29 26.75 31.96
C LEU A 119 29.47 28.06 32.10
N ARG A 120 28.30 28.00 32.74
CA ARG A 120 27.46 29.19 33.04
C ARG A 120 27.80 29.87 34.37
N ARG A 121 28.72 29.31 35.16
CA ARG A 121 29.19 29.93 36.41
C ARG A 121 29.90 31.25 36.17
N SER A 122 29.99 32.06 37.24
CA SER A 122 30.83 33.25 37.23
C SER A 122 32.31 32.88 36.98
N PRO A 123 33.10 33.75 36.34
CA PRO A 123 34.52 33.49 36.09
C PRO A 123 35.32 33.07 37.32
N THR A 124 34.93 33.54 38.48
CA THR A 124 35.57 33.20 39.77
C THR A 124 35.28 31.80 40.25
N ASN A 125 34.15 31.18 39.80
CA ASN A 125 33.70 29.87 40.24
C ASN A 125 33.75 28.84 39.08
N LEU A 126 34.20 29.22 37.90
CA LEU A 126 34.19 28.37 36.70
C LEU A 126 34.92 27.04 36.91
N TYR A 127 36.03 27.05 37.61
CA TYR A 127 36.88 25.87 37.83
C TYR A 127 36.67 25.25 39.24
N GLU A 128 35.69 25.70 40.00
CA GLU A 128 35.37 25.06 41.30
C GLU A 128 34.77 23.67 41.06
N PRO A 129 35.23 22.62 41.77
CA PRO A 129 34.71 21.28 41.60
C PRO A 129 33.21 21.20 41.89
N LEU A 130 32.58 20.17 41.35
CA LEU A 130 31.18 19.83 41.61
C LEU A 130 31.11 18.83 42.75
N ILE A 131 30.00 18.86 43.45
CA ILE A 131 29.62 17.82 44.42
C ILE A 131 28.72 16.83 43.69
N VAL A 132 29.10 15.56 43.64
CA VAL A 132 28.29 14.47 43.12
C VAL A 132 27.75 13.66 44.31
N ILE A 133 26.43 13.51 44.37
CA ILE A 133 25.75 12.77 45.44
C ILE A 133 25.37 11.41 44.88
N LEU A 134 25.98 10.36 45.43
CA LEU A 134 25.64 8.98 45.01
C LEU A 134 24.34 8.49 45.67
N ARG A 135 23.83 7.36 45.20
CA ARG A 135 22.56 6.78 45.69
C ARG A 135 22.58 6.37 47.17
N ASP A 136 23.77 6.09 47.72
CA ASP A 136 23.98 5.80 49.14
C ASP A 136 24.02 7.05 50.02
N GLY A 137 23.85 8.26 49.44
CA GLY A 137 23.92 9.54 50.11
C GLY A 137 25.35 10.05 50.29
N SER A 138 26.38 9.34 49.85
CA SER A 138 27.77 9.80 49.92
C SER A 138 28.03 10.98 48.99
N HIS A 139 28.86 11.89 49.41
CA HIS A 139 29.25 13.08 48.65
C HIS A 139 30.65 12.92 48.11
N HIS A 140 30.82 13.23 46.86
CA HIS A 140 32.07 13.11 46.11
C HIS A 140 32.37 14.41 45.38
N LEU A 141 33.62 14.68 45.08
CA LEU A 141 34.03 15.83 44.27
C LEU A 141 34.35 15.36 42.84
N LEU A 142 33.89 16.11 41.89
CA LEU A 142 34.23 15.96 40.49
C LEU A 142 34.96 17.21 39.99
N ASP A 143 36.18 17.00 39.50
CA ASP A 143 36.95 18.07 38.85
C ASP A 143 36.28 18.51 37.56
N VAL A 144 36.10 19.82 37.38
CA VAL A 144 35.52 20.40 36.15
C VAL A 144 36.32 20.03 34.92
N HIS A 145 37.66 19.91 35.03
CA HIS A 145 38.49 19.50 33.91
C HIS A 145 38.17 18.08 33.44
N LYS A 146 38.04 17.11 34.38
CA LYS A 146 37.60 15.74 34.07
C LYS A 146 36.22 15.71 33.41
N LEU A 147 35.27 16.53 33.90
CA LEU A 147 33.94 16.65 33.33
C LEU A 147 33.96 17.15 31.88
N LEU A 148 34.77 18.18 31.59
CA LEU A 148 34.88 18.74 30.23
C LEU A 148 35.56 17.81 29.25
N ILE A 149 36.57 17.05 29.70
CA ILE A 149 37.20 16.00 28.89
C ILE A 149 36.16 14.91 28.54
N ALA A 150 35.42 14.42 29.54
CA ALA A 150 34.37 13.43 29.33
C ALA A 150 33.31 13.94 28.33
N GLN A 151 32.87 15.20 28.47
CA GLN A 151 31.96 15.83 27.53
C GLN A 151 32.53 15.86 26.11
N SER A 152 33.81 16.21 25.94
CA SER A 152 34.46 16.25 24.62
C SER A 152 34.51 14.87 23.96
N GLN A 153 34.85 13.82 24.73
CA GLN A 153 34.87 12.45 24.24
C GLN A 153 33.49 11.97 23.80
N LEU A 154 32.45 12.28 24.60
CA LEU A 154 31.08 11.95 24.23
C LEU A 154 30.61 12.65 22.95
N TYR A 155 31.02 13.92 22.73
CA TYR A 155 30.74 14.61 21.47
C TYR A 155 31.42 13.94 20.27
N GLU A 156 32.63 13.47 20.44
CA GLU A 156 33.36 12.75 19.37
C GLU A 156 32.67 11.44 19.00
N ILE A 157 32.30 10.63 20.02
CA ILE A 157 31.54 9.38 19.83
C ILE A 157 30.23 9.64 19.11
N ALA A 158 29.45 10.65 19.56
CA ALA A 158 28.18 11.02 18.95
C ALA A 158 28.34 11.46 17.50
N SER A 159 29.37 12.27 17.20
CA SER A 159 29.65 12.74 15.85
C SER A 159 30.00 11.60 14.89
N GLN A 160 30.86 10.67 15.33
CA GLN A 160 31.22 9.49 14.53
C GLN A 160 30.01 8.60 14.23
N LEU A 161 29.17 8.38 15.22
CA LEU A 161 27.95 7.58 15.06
C LEU A 161 26.95 8.23 14.09
N LEU A 162 26.78 9.55 14.18
CA LEU A 162 25.89 10.29 13.28
C LEU A 162 26.40 10.25 11.83
N GLU A 163 27.71 10.38 11.62
CA GLU A 163 28.30 10.29 10.29
C GLU A 163 28.14 8.89 9.68
N GLN A 164 28.34 7.86 10.48
CA GLN A 164 28.10 6.47 10.05
C GLN A 164 26.64 6.25 9.63
N ARG A 165 25.68 6.66 10.47
CA ARG A 165 24.25 6.55 10.17
C ARG A 165 23.85 7.33 8.94
N ARG A 166 24.43 8.49 8.73
CA ARG A 166 24.19 9.27 7.51
C ARG A 166 24.64 8.51 6.26
N LYS A 167 25.84 7.93 6.27
CA LYS A 167 26.35 7.12 5.14
C LYS A 167 25.48 5.90 4.86
N GLU A 168 24.98 5.23 5.92
CA GLU A 168 24.06 4.10 5.77
C GLU A 168 22.73 4.54 5.13
N LEU A 169 22.17 5.67 5.58
CA LEU A 169 20.94 6.24 5.05
C LEU A 169 21.07 6.66 3.58
N ASP A 170 22.18 7.32 3.23
CA ASP A 170 22.43 7.75 1.85
C ASP A 170 22.54 6.53 0.90
N ARG A 171 23.16 5.43 1.33
CA ARG A 171 23.20 4.18 0.56
C ARG A 171 21.83 3.55 0.39
N ALA A 172 21.05 3.45 1.48
CA ALA A 172 19.70 2.89 1.43
C ALA A 172 18.77 3.73 0.52
N ASN A 173 18.87 5.06 0.57
CA ASN A 173 18.10 5.94 -0.31
C ASN A 173 18.48 5.77 -1.79
N ALA A 174 19.75 5.59 -2.10
CA ALA A 174 20.20 5.34 -3.49
C ALA A 174 19.67 4.00 -4.01
N GLU A 175 19.68 2.95 -3.20
CA GLU A 175 19.12 1.64 -3.56
C GLU A 175 17.60 1.71 -3.79
N VAL A 176 16.87 2.40 -2.91
CA VAL A 176 15.41 2.62 -3.06
C VAL A 176 15.09 3.38 -4.35
N GLN A 177 15.88 4.39 -4.71
CA GLN A 177 15.70 5.11 -5.96
C GLN A 177 15.90 4.20 -7.18
N GLU A 178 16.98 3.41 -7.21
CA GLU A 178 17.26 2.47 -8.31
C GLU A 178 16.13 1.44 -8.46
N LEU A 179 15.67 0.86 -7.34
CA LEU A 179 14.54 -0.08 -7.35
C LEU A 179 13.24 0.55 -7.86
N ASN A 180 12.94 1.79 -7.46
CA ASN A 180 11.77 2.51 -7.93
C ASN A 180 11.82 2.81 -9.43
N GLU A 181 12.98 3.15 -9.97
CA GLU A 181 13.16 3.37 -11.41
C GLU A 181 12.96 2.07 -12.21
N ARG A 182 13.52 0.96 -11.72
CA ARG A 182 13.31 -0.37 -12.33
C ARG A 182 11.84 -0.78 -12.29
N LEU A 183 11.18 -0.61 -11.15
CA LEU A 183 9.77 -0.94 -10.98
C LEU A 183 8.88 -0.12 -11.93
N LYS A 184 9.17 1.18 -12.08
CA LYS A 184 8.43 2.05 -13.01
C LYS A 184 8.62 1.60 -14.47
N ALA A 185 9.84 1.24 -14.87
CA ALA A 185 10.12 0.77 -16.21
C ALA A 185 9.42 -0.57 -16.51
N GLU A 186 9.42 -1.50 -15.56
CA GLU A 186 8.75 -2.79 -15.69
C GLU A 186 7.23 -2.63 -15.74
N ASN A 187 6.65 -1.79 -14.87
CA ASN A 187 5.21 -1.50 -14.89
C ASN A 187 4.78 -0.87 -16.23
N LEU A 188 5.57 0.06 -16.77
CA LEU A 188 5.26 0.67 -18.07
C LEU A 188 5.30 -0.37 -19.21
N ARG A 189 6.27 -1.28 -19.16
CA ARG A 189 6.37 -2.38 -20.14
C ARG A 189 5.15 -3.30 -20.06
N LEU A 190 4.82 -3.77 -18.84
CA LEU A 190 3.67 -4.67 -18.64
C LEU A 190 2.35 -4.00 -19.05
N SER A 191 2.11 -2.74 -18.69
CA SER A 191 0.94 -1.99 -19.15
C SER A 191 0.86 -1.88 -20.67
N SER A 192 2.00 -1.74 -21.36
CA SER A 192 2.02 -1.70 -22.82
C SER A 192 1.66 -3.05 -23.45
N GLU A 193 2.17 -4.16 -22.89
CA GLU A 193 1.86 -5.52 -23.35
C GLU A 193 0.37 -5.86 -23.18
N VAL A 194 -0.20 -5.51 -22.02
CA VAL A 194 -1.63 -5.69 -21.71
C VAL A 194 -2.52 -4.83 -22.61
N ASN A 195 -2.11 -3.57 -22.88
CA ASN A 195 -2.86 -2.70 -23.79
C ASN A 195 -2.91 -3.26 -25.23
N ILE A 196 -1.83 -3.90 -25.68
CA ILE A 196 -1.84 -4.60 -27.00
C ILE A 196 -2.86 -5.74 -26.99
N ALA A 197 -2.94 -6.54 -25.94
CA ALA A 197 -3.91 -7.63 -25.83
C ALA A 197 -5.35 -7.10 -25.87
N HIS A 198 -5.64 -6.01 -25.16
CA HIS A 198 -6.94 -5.33 -25.22
C HIS A 198 -7.29 -4.86 -26.63
N GLN A 199 -6.35 -4.21 -27.32
CA GLN A 199 -6.57 -3.78 -28.70
C GLN A 199 -6.86 -4.96 -29.64
N LEU A 200 -6.15 -6.07 -29.48
CA LEU A 200 -6.40 -7.28 -30.28
C LEU A 200 -7.81 -7.84 -30.02
N GLN A 201 -8.26 -7.88 -28.76
CA GLN A 201 -9.61 -8.30 -28.40
C GLN A 201 -10.66 -7.38 -29.06
N GLN A 202 -10.50 -6.06 -28.95
CA GLN A 202 -11.42 -5.11 -29.58
C GLN A 202 -11.48 -5.23 -31.11
N MET A 203 -10.36 -5.51 -31.73
CA MET A 203 -10.32 -5.68 -33.22
C MET A 203 -11.08 -6.92 -33.72
N LEU A 204 -11.39 -7.85 -32.81
CA LEU A 204 -12.12 -9.09 -33.17
C LEU A 204 -13.63 -8.93 -32.92
N LEU A 205 -14.09 -7.88 -32.23
CA LEU A 205 -15.52 -7.62 -32.02
C LEU A 205 -16.20 -7.24 -33.34
N PRO A 206 -17.52 -7.57 -33.49
CA PRO A 206 -18.30 -7.17 -34.65
C PRO A 206 -18.30 -5.66 -34.86
N THR A 207 -18.10 -5.25 -36.10
CA THR A 207 -18.13 -3.82 -36.46
C THR A 207 -19.56 -3.36 -36.75
N ASP A 208 -19.84 -2.05 -36.56
CA ASP A 208 -21.16 -1.48 -36.91
C ASP A 208 -21.56 -1.76 -38.36
N GLN A 209 -20.58 -1.89 -39.27
CA GLN A 209 -20.83 -2.19 -40.67
C GLN A 209 -21.30 -3.64 -40.86
N GLU A 210 -20.77 -4.60 -40.10
CA GLU A 210 -21.20 -5.99 -40.11
C GLU A 210 -22.60 -6.12 -39.50
N LEU A 211 -22.87 -5.45 -38.39
CA LEU A 211 -24.21 -5.42 -37.75
C LEU A 211 -25.27 -4.84 -38.67
N ALA A 212 -24.95 -3.78 -39.43
CA ALA A 212 -25.87 -3.14 -40.37
C ALA A 212 -26.25 -4.02 -41.57
N GLN A 213 -25.47 -5.04 -41.89
CA GLN A 213 -25.78 -5.97 -42.98
C GLN A 213 -26.90 -6.98 -42.62
N ILE A 214 -27.26 -7.11 -41.36
CA ILE A 214 -28.34 -7.98 -40.90
C ILE A 214 -29.69 -7.27 -41.10
N GLU A 215 -30.36 -7.57 -42.22
CA GLU A 215 -31.53 -6.81 -42.66
C GLU A 215 -32.74 -6.95 -41.73
N ASP A 216 -33.00 -8.11 -41.15
CA ASP A 216 -34.21 -8.43 -40.36
C ASP A 216 -34.10 -8.00 -38.87
N LEU A 217 -32.88 -7.76 -38.39
CA LEU A 217 -32.62 -7.36 -37.01
C LEU A 217 -32.04 -5.93 -36.90
N ASP A 218 -32.48 -5.20 -35.90
CA ASP A 218 -31.87 -3.98 -35.40
C ASP A 218 -31.08 -4.36 -34.16
N ILE A 219 -29.75 -4.24 -34.21
CA ILE A 219 -28.83 -4.80 -33.23
C ILE A 219 -28.01 -3.65 -32.60
N ALA A 220 -27.91 -3.67 -31.28
CA ALA A 220 -27.00 -2.83 -30.52
C ALA A 220 -26.20 -3.72 -29.56
N ALA A 221 -24.89 -3.45 -29.49
CA ALA A 221 -23.97 -4.17 -28.62
C ALA A 221 -23.14 -3.19 -27.77
N TYR A 222 -22.96 -3.51 -26.52
CA TYR A 222 -22.13 -2.76 -25.58
C TYR A 222 -21.23 -3.71 -24.80
N MET A 223 -19.96 -3.33 -24.69
CA MET A 223 -18.99 -4.02 -23.83
C MET A 223 -18.06 -3.01 -23.17
N GLU A 224 -17.91 -3.11 -21.87
CA GLU A 224 -16.99 -2.32 -21.04
C GLU A 224 -16.25 -3.26 -20.09
N PRO A 225 -14.97 -3.54 -20.31
CA PRO A 225 -14.21 -4.43 -19.44
C PRO A 225 -13.90 -3.77 -18.09
N ALA A 226 -13.91 -4.55 -17.00
CA ALA A 226 -13.56 -4.12 -15.65
C ALA A 226 -12.04 -3.96 -15.47
N ALA A 227 -11.26 -4.67 -16.25
CA ALA A 227 -9.80 -4.61 -16.29
C ALA A 227 -9.32 -4.23 -17.70
N GLU A 228 -7.99 -4.22 -17.88
CA GLU A 228 -7.40 -3.90 -19.20
C GLU A 228 -7.77 -4.93 -20.29
N VAL A 229 -8.06 -6.20 -19.93
CA VAL A 229 -8.54 -7.26 -20.83
C VAL A 229 -9.68 -7.98 -20.15
N GLY A 230 -10.84 -8.05 -20.82
CA GLY A 230 -12.05 -8.68 -20.29
C GLY A 230 -12.08 -10.20 -20.53
N GLY A 231 -12.86 -10.91 -19.68
CA GLY A 231 -13.25 -12.30 -19.85
C GLY A 231 -14.49 -12.46 -20.72
N ASP A 232 -15.30 -11.43 -20.83
CA ASP A 232 -16.53 -11.44 -21.61
C ASP A 232 -16.28 -11.73 -23.09
N TYR A 233 -17.18 -12.50 -23.65
CA TYR A 233 -17.24 -12.82 -25.05
C TYR A 233 -18.59 -12.43 -25.65
N TYR A 234 -18.61 -11.75 -26.77
CA TYR A 234 -19.75 -11.74 -27.66
C TYR A 234 -19.30 -11.71 -29.12
N ASP A 235 -20.11 -12.30 -29.98
CA ASP A 235 -19.93 -12.22 -31.44
C ASP A 235 -21.29 -12.30 -32.14
N ILE A 236 -21.36 -11.77 -33.37
CA ILE A 236 -22.53 -11.76 -34.20
C ILE A 236 -22.09 -12.15 -35.62
N LEU A 237 -22.42 -13.36 -36.02
CA LEU A 237 -21.83 -14.05 -37.13
C LEU A 237 -22.89 -14.38 -38.22
N PRO A 238 -23.01 -13.54 -39.26
CA PRO A 238 -23.88 -13.83 -40.39
C PRO A 238 -23.43 -15.09 -41.16
N HIS A 239 -24.38 -15.93 -41.53
CA HIS A 239 -24.14 -17.10 -42.37
C HIS A 239 -25.26 -17.29 -43.40
N ALA A 240 -25.13 -18.28 -44.31
CA ALA A 240 -26.07 -18.47 -45.41
C ALA A 240 -27.55 -18.67 -44.96
N ASN A 241 -27.78 -19.22 -43.80
CA ASN A 241 -29.10 -19.56 -43.28
C ASN A 241 -29.66 -18.56 -42.23
N GLY A 242 -28.87 -17.55 -41.82
CA GLY A 242 -29.29 -16.61 -40.78
C GLY A 242 -28.11 -15.92 -40.09
N VAL A 243 -28.20 -15.77 -38.78
CA VAL A 243 -27.14 -15.20 -37.95
C VAL A 243 -27.01 -15.96 -36.64
N THR A 244 -25.79 -16.34 -36.28
CA THR A 244 -25.45 -16.89 -34.96
C THR A 244 -24.96 -15.79 -34.09
N ILE A 245 -25.56 -15.65 -32.91
CA ILE A 245 -25.19 -14.70 -31.84
C ILE A 245 -24.62 -15.51 -30.68
N GLY A 246 -23.41 -15.19 -30.28
CA GLY A 246 -22.77 -15.76 -29.09
C GLY A 246 -22.60 -14.71 -28.00
N ILE A 247 -22.87 -15.11 -26.77
CA ILE A 247 -22.52 -14.33 -25.55
C ILE A 247 -22.04 -15.29 -24.46
N GLY A 248 -21.04 -14.89 -23.70
CA GLY A 248 -20.48 -15.73 -22.65
C GLY A 248 -19.50 -14.96 -21.76
N ASP A 249 -19.14 -15.58 -20.66
CA ASP A 249 -18.14 -15.08 -19.74
C ASP A 249 -17.14 -16.17 -19.33
N VAL A 250 -15.85 -15.82 -19.34
CA VAL A 250 -14.73 -16.68 -18.95
C VAL A 250 -14.45 -16.47 -17.47
N THR A 251 -14.41 -17.53 -16.69
CA THR A 251 -14.07 -17.46 -15.26
C THR A 251 -12.77 -16.68 -15.01
N GLY A 252 -12.87 -15.56 -14.23
CA GLY A 252 -11.78 -14.66 -13.88
C GLY A 252 -11.42 -13.68 -15.01
N HIS A 253 -10.50 -12.78 -14.76
CA HIS A 253 -10.17 -11.64 -15.62
C HIS A 253 -8.68 -11.59 -15.98
N GLY A 254 -8.34 -10.74 -16.96
CA GLY A 254 -6.97 -10.44 -17.36
C GLY A 254 -6.55 -11.16 -18.64
N LEU A 255 -5.24 -11.15 -18.92
CA LEU A 255 -4.68 -11.61 -20.19
C LEU A 255 -5.05 -13.05 -20.53
N GLU A 256 -5.07 -13.95 -19.55
CA GLU A 256 -5.38 -15.36 -19.75
C GLU A 256 -6.82 -15.56 -20.24
N SER A 257 -7.79 -14.84 -19.60
CA SER A 257 -9.20 -14.87 -20.01
C SER A 257 -9.37 -14.30 -21.42
N GLY A 258 -8.67 -13.20 -21.77
CA GLY A 258 -8.70 -12.65 -23.13
C GLY A 258 -8.14 -13.61 -24.20
N VAL A 259 -7.07 -14.34 -23.90
CA VAL A 259 -6.55 -15.37 -24.82
C VAL A 259 -7.58 -16.50 -24.99
N PHE A 260 -8.21 -16.91 -23.89
CA PHE A 260 -9.25 -17.93 -23.91
C PHE A 260 -10.45 -17.49 -24.79
N THR A 261 -10.92 -16.25 -24.62
CA THR A 261 -11.99 -15.66 -25.46
C THR A 261 -11.66 -15.72 -26.95
N ILE A 262 -10.39 -15.38 -27.33
CA ILE A 262 -9.93 -15.45 -28.71
C ILE A 262 -9.96 -16.90 -29.25
N MET A 263 -9.57 -17.88 -28.42
CA MET A 263 -9.62 -19.30 -28.79
C MET A 263 -11.05 -19.75 -29.04
N VAL A 264 -11.98 -19.41 -28.16
CA VAL A 264 -13.43 -19.71 -28.30
C VAL A 264 -13.98 -19.08 -29.56
N GLN A 265 -13.74 -17.78 -29.78
CA GLN A 265 -14.20 -17.06 -30.97
C GLN A 265 -13.70 -17.72 -32.26
N THR A 266 -12.42 -18.08 -32.31
CA THR A 266 -11.83 -18.74 -33.47
C THR A 266 -12.46 -20.13 -33.75
N ALA A 267 -12.71 -20.90 -32.68
CA ALA A 267 -13.34 -22.20 -32.77
C ALA A 267 -14.79 -22.10 -33.28
N ILE A 268 -15.59 -21.17 -32.74
CA ILE A 268 -16.96 -20.89 -33.18
C ILE A 268 -16.99 -20.51 -34.65
N ARG A 269 -16.15 -19.55 -35.09
CA ARG A 269 -16.06 -19.14 -36.51
C ARG A 269 -15.67 -20.29 -37.42
N THR A 270 -14.78 -21.16 -36.96
CA THR A 270 -14.36 -22.36 -37.75
C THR A 270 -15.52 -23.35 -37.92
N LEU A 271 -16.29 -23.61 -36.85
CA LEU A 271 -17.45 -24.49 -36.89
C LEU A 271 -18.55 -23.95 -37.82
N LEU A 272 -18.85 -22.67 -37.76
CA LEU A 272 -19.80 -22.01 -38.66
C LEU A 272 -19.32 -22.03 -40.11
N THR A 273 -18.03 -21.82 -40.36
CA THR A 273 -17.44 -21.89 -41.70
C THR A 273 -17.53 -23.32 -42.27
N SER A 274 -17.42 -24.34 -41.42
CA SER A 274 -17.63 -25.76 -41.80
C SER A 274 -19.10 -26.18 -41.92
N GLN A 275 -20.01 -25.22 -41.71
CA GLN A 275 -21.48 -25.42 -41.82
C GLN A 275 -22.01 -26.46 -40.84
N GLU A 276 -21.43 -26.56 -39.66
CA GLU A 276 -22.02 -27.35 -38.58
C GLU A 276 -23.28 -26.64 -38.07
N THR A 277 -24.43 -27.31 -38.14
CA THR A 277 -25.73 -26.73 -37.77
C THR A 277 -26.44 -27.47 -36.67
N ASP A 278 -25.94 -28.64 -36.25
CA ASP A 278 -26.47 -29.36 -35.11
C ASP A 278 -25.91 -28.73 -33.82
N PRO A 279 -26.75 -28.09 -32.98
CA PRO A 279 -26.28 -27.38 -31.78
C PRO A 279 -25.60 -28.30 -30.76
N VAL A 280 -26.03 -29.57 -30.65
CA VAL A 280 -25.38 -30.53 -29.73
C VAL A 280 -23.96 -30.79 -30.23
N ARG A 281 -23.83 -31.18 -31.49
CA ARG A 281 -22.55 -31.47 -32.10
C ARG A 281 -21.62 -30.24 -32.15
N PHE A 282 -22.21 -29.05 -32.38
CA PHE A 282 -21.45 -27.79 -32.38
C PHE A 282 -20.81 -27.53 -31.01
N LEU A 283 -21.60 -27.56 -29.93
CA LEU A 283 -21.10 -27.34 -28.58
C LEU A 283 -20.17 -28.46 -28.12
N SER A 284 -20.40 -29.72 -28.50
CA SER A 284 -19.50 -30.85 -28.17
C SER A 284 -18.11 -30.66 -28.77
N ILE A 285 -18.02 -30.30 -30.07
CA ILE A 285 -16.74 -30.09 -30.77
C ILE A 285 -16.04 -28.86 -30.20
N LEU A 286 -16.79 -27.79 -29.96
CA LEU A 286 -16.25 -26.57 -29.29
C LEU A 286 -15.67 -26.92 -27.95
N ASN A 287 -16.45 -27.61 -27.10
CA ASN A 287 -16.02 -28.00 -25.75
C ASN A 287 -14.75 -28.85 -25.79
N GLN A 288 -14.72 -29.91 -26.62
CA GLN A 288 -13.55 -30.78 -26.72
C GLN A 288 -12.30 -30.00 -27.14
N THR A 289 -12.45 -29.06 -28.11
CA THR A 289 -11.33 -28.22 -28.56
C THR A 289 -10.79 -27.32 -27.45
N ILE A 290 -11.69 -26.72 -26.67
CA ILE A 290 -11.33 -25.81 -25.59
C ILE A 290 -10.78 -26.59 -24.39
N TYR A 291 -11.43 -27.70 -24.02
CA TYR A 291 -10.98 -28.56 -22.91
C TYR A 291 -9.55 -29.06 -23.13
N ASP A 292 -9.22 -29.56 -24.33
CA ASP A 292 -7.87 -30.01 -24.67
C ASP A 292 -6.82 -28.88 -24.55
N ASN A 293 -7.21 -27.64 -24.83
CA ASN A 293 -6.31 -26.48 -24.67
C ASN A 293 -6.15 -26.07 -23.22
N VAL A 294 -7.23 -26.06 -22.43
CA VAL A 294 -7.21 -25.77 -20.98
C VAL A 294 -6.28 -26.75 -20.26
N GLU A 295 -6.41 -28.04 -20.55
CA GLU A 295 -5.53 -29.08 -20.01
C GLU A 295 -4.05 -28.85 -20.36
N ARG A 296 -3.75 -28.50 -21.65
CA ARG A 296 -2.37 -28.19 -22.06
C ARG A 296 -1.79 -26.96 -21.41
N MET A 297 -2.61 -25.95 -21.13
CA MET A 297 -2.21 -24.73 -20.46
C MET A 297 -2.10 -24.91 -18.94
N ASN A 298 -2.54 -26.06 -18.42
CA ASN A 298 -2.68 -26.32 -16.98
C ASN A 298 -3.46 -25.21 -16.30
N SER A 299 -4.55 -24.77 -16.95
CA SER A 299 -5.47 -23.74 -16.50
C SER A 299 -6.73 -24.38 -15.92
N ASP A 300 -7.46 -23.65 -15.11
CA ASP A 300 -8.77 -24.02 -14.58
C ASP A 300 -9.91 -23.17 -15.17
N ARG A 301 -9.61 -22.44 -16.24
CA ARG A 301 -10.57 -21.56 -16.90
C ARG A 301 -11.66 -22.34 -17.62
N ASN A 302 -12.86 -21.83 -17.57
CA ASN A 302 -14.01 -22.30 -18.32
C ASN A 302 -14.86 -21.11 -18.76
N LEU A 303 -15.81 -21.33 -19.64
CA LEU A 303 -16.66 -20.29 -20.21
C LEU A 303 -18.12 -20.69 -20.09
N THR A 304 -18.95 -19.85 -19.47
CA THR A 304 -20.39 -19.92 -19.70
C THR A 304 -20.69 -19.32 -21.08
N LEU A 305 -21.41 -20.04 -21.91
CA LEU A 305 -21.67 -19.65 -23.30
C LEU A 305 -23.11 -19.92 -23.70
N SER A 306 -23.81 -18.90 -24.18
CA SER A 306 -25.10 -19.05 -24.87
C SER A 306 -24.93 -18.75 -26.35
N LEU A 307 -25.38 -19.67 -27.21
CA LEU A 307 -25.46 -19.52 -28.67
C LEU A 307 -26.91 -19.43 -29.09
N ILE A 308 -27.22 -18.41 -29.88
CA ILE A 308 -28.54 -18.16 -30.43
C ILE A 308 -28.47 -18.13 -31.95
N ASP A 309 -29.07 -19.11 -32.59
CA ASP A 309 -29.25 -19.11 -34.06
C ASP A 309 -30.56 -18.47 -34.42
N TYR A 310 -30.51 -17.37 -35.16
CA TYR A 310 -31.68 -16.65 -35.64
C TYR A 310 -31.89 -16.89 -37.12
N HIS A 311 -33.07 -17.38 -37.46
CA HIS A 311 -33.49 -17.56 -38.85
C HIS A 311 -34.96 -17.12 -39.05
N GLN A 312 -35.21 -16.06 -39.82
CA GLN A 312 -36.55 -15.59 -40.24
C GLN A 312 -37.57 -15.43 -39.09
N GLY A 313 -37.13 -15.09 -37.89
CA GLY A 313 -37.97 -14.91 -36.73
C GLY A 313 -38.05 -16.12 -35.81
N GLN A 314 -37.34 -17.17 -36.07
CA GLN A 314 -37.13 -18.28 -35.16
C GLN A 314 -35.76 -18.12 -34.46
N LEU A 315 -35.76 -18.33 -33.18
CA LEU A 315 -34.57 -18.38 -32.31
C LEU A 315 -34.36 -19.82 -31.88
N GLN A 316 -33.18 -20.37 -32.07
CA GLN A 316 -32.74 -21.61 -31.44
C GLN A 316 -31.67 -21.25 -30.41
N LEU A 317 -31.96 -21.51 -29.13
CA LEU A 317 -31.04 -21.21 -28.01
C LEU A 317 -30.39 -22.52 -27.56
N SER A 318 -29.08 -22.48 -27.34
CA SER A 318 -28.26 -23.59 -26.80
C SER A 318 -27.10 -23.06 -25.99
N GLY A 319 -26.58 -23.88 -25.06
CA GLY A 319 -25.52 -23.49 -24.15
C GLY A 319 -26.03 -22.80 -22.89
N GLN A 320 -25.18 -22.72 -21.87
CA GLN A 320 -25.49 -22.19 -20.55
C GLN A 320 -24.81 -20.86 -20.32
N HIS A 321 -25.60 -19.83 -19.98
CA HIS A 321 -25.13 -18.51 -19.56
C HIS A 321 -26.23 -17.83 -18.73
N GLU A 322 -26.21 -16.50 -18.61
CA GLU A 322 -27.27 -15.71 -17.99
C GLU A 322 -28.64 -15.93 -18.71
N GLU A 323 -29.74 -15.61 -18.02
CA GLU A 323 -31.07 -15.68 -18.60
C GLU A 323 -31.22 -14.81 -19.86
N ALA A 324 -31.79 -15.31 -20.91
CA ALA A 324 -32.16 -14.50 -22.05
C ALA A 324 -33.54 -13.85 -21.81
N ILE A 325 -33.63 -12.53 -22.04
CA ILE A 325 -34.87 -11.78 -21.81
C ILE A 325 -35.56 -11.50 -23.15
N LEU A 326 -36.75 -12.02 -23.32
CA LEU A 326 -37.57 -11.78 -24.51
C LEU A 326 -38.70 -10.79 -24.18
N LEU A 327 -38.57 -9.59 -24.73
CA LEU A 327 -39.53 -8.52 -24.57
C LEU A 327 -40.55 -8.55 -25.70
N ARG A 328 -41.79 -8.86 -25.38
CA ARG A 328 -42.91 -9.01 -26.29
C ARG A 328 -43.52 -7.65 -26.71
N GLN A 329 -44.26 -7.60 -27.81
CA GLN A 329 -44.90 -6.35 -28.27
C GLN A 329 -45.89 -5.74 -27.27
N ASP A 330 -46.54 -6.56 -26.46
CA ASP A 330 -47.52 -6.14 -25.44
C ASP A 330 -46.84 -5.60 -24.16
N GLY A 331 -45.48 -5.58 -24.14
CA GLY A 331 -44.67 -5.16 -22.99
C GLY A 331 -44.51 -6.25 -21.94
N SER A 332 -45.01 -7.48 -22.18
CA SER A 332 -44.69 -8.62 -21.33
C SER A 332 -43.24 -9.07 -21.53
N LEU A 333 -42.61 -9.61 -20.48
CA LEU A 333 -41.27 -10.15 -20.49
C LEU A 333 -41.31 -11.65 -20.23
N GLU A 334 -40.66 -12.41 -21.08
CA GLU A 334 -40.37 -13.82 -20.87
C GLU A 334 -38.89 -13.95 -20.55
N ARG A 335 -38.57 -14.46 -19.36
CA ARG A 335 -37.19 -14.79 -18.96
C ARG A 335 -36.96 -16.25 -19.32
N ILE A 336 -35.96 -16.51 -20.12
CA ILE A 336 -35.58 -17.84 -20.59
C ILE A 336 -34.36 -18.28 -19.79
N ASP A 337 -34.58 -19.20 -18.86
CA ASP A 337 -33.48 -19.84 -18.13
C ASP A 337 -32.64 -20.69 -19.09
N THR A 338 -31.32 -20.50 -19.06
CA THR A 338 -30.37 -21.21 -19.91
C THR A 338 -29.65 -22.35 -19.17
N LEU A 339 -29.90 -22.55 -17.87
CA LEU A 339 -29.20 -23.51 -17.04
C LEU A 339 -29.24 -24.94 -17.60
N ASP A 340 -30.38 -25.36 -18.14
CA ASP A 340 -30.58 -26.68 -18.70
C ASP A 340 -30.29 -26.77 -20.21
N LEU A 341 -29.81 -25.68 -20.86
CA LEU A 341 -29.56 -25.64 -22.30
C LEU A 341 -28.15 -26.05 -22.69
N GLY A 342 -27.26 -26.24 -21.73
CA GLY A 342 -25.86 -26.59 -21.94
C GLY A 342 -25.08 -26.78 -20.63
N PHE A 343 -23.76 -26.73 -20.75
CA PHE A 343 -22.81 -26.82 -19.66
C PHE A 343 -21.64 -25.86 -19.93
N PRO A 344 -20.93 -25.37 -18.91
CA PRO A 344 -19.76 -24.49 -19.13
C PRO A 344 -18.69 -25.15 -19.99
N ILE A 345 -18.28 -24.46 -21.03
CA ILE A 345 -17.28 -24.92 -22.01
C ILE A 345 -15.90 -25.00 -21.37
N GLY A 346 -15.24 -26.15 -21.52
CA GLY A 346 -13.90 -26.39 -20.97
C GLY A 346 -13.89 -26.88 -19.53
N LEU A 347 -15.05 -27.02 -18.87
CA LEU A 347 -15.13 -27.48 -17.48
C LEU A 347 -15.08 -29.02 -17.35
N ASP A 348 -15.71 -29.74 -18.26
CA ASP A 348 -15.70 -31.20 -18.34
C ASP A 348 -15.41 -31.68 -19.77
N ASN A 349 -14.85 -32.86 -19.88
CA ASN A 349 -14.49 -33.44 -21.16
C ASN A 349 -15.70 -33.81 -22.02
N ASP A 350 -16.82 -34.24 -21.42
CA ASP A 350 -18.03 -34.69 -22.12
C ASP A 350 -19.27 -33.95 -21.58
N ILE A 351 -19.83 -33.08 -22.40
CA ILE A 351 -20.99 -32.25 -22.04
C ILE A 351 -22.26 -32.61 -22.83
N ASP A 352 -22.24 -33.64 -23.71
CA ASP A 352 -23.32 -33.95 -24.62
C ASP A 352 -24.67 -34.18 -23.90
N ALA A 353 -24.63 -34.82 -22.73
CA ALA A 353 -25.82 -35.14 -21.96
C ALA A 353 -26.50 -33.89 -21.34
N PHE A 354 -25.83 -32.75 -21.35
CA PHE A 354 -26.36 -31.50 -20.78
C PHE A 354 -26.88 -30.51 -21.83
N ILE A 355 -26.71 -30.80 -23.11
CA ILE A 355 -27.08 -29.87 -24.19
C ILE A 355 -28.52 -30.17 -24.67
N HIS A 356 -29.46 -29.27 -24.33
CA HIS A 356 -30.86 -29.40 -24.63
C HIS A 356 -31.38 -28.13 -25.33
N PRO A 357 -31.18 -27.98 -26.64
CA PRO A 357 -31.57 -26.77 -27.37
C PRO A 357 -33.09 -26.55 -27.32
N ILE A 358 -33.49 -25.29 -27.23
CA ILE A 358 -34.92 -24.90 -27.27
C ILE A 358 -35.17 -23.94 -28.43
N GLN A 359 -36.41 -23.87 -28.87
CA GLN A 359 -36.85 -22.92 -29.91
C GLN A 359 -37.82 -21.89 -29.32
N ARG A 360 -37.72 -20.65 -29.79
CA ARG A 360 -38.61 -19.55 -29.48
C ARG A 360 -38.87 -18.72 -30.73
N ASP A 361 -40.05 -18.13 -30.81
CA ASP A 361 -40.39 -17.18 -31.86
C ASP A 361 -40.04 -15.76 -31.43
N LEU A 362 -39.39 -15.00 -32.31
CA LEU A 362 -39.22 -13.54 -32.18
C LEU A 362 -40.12 -12.88 -33.23
N GLN A 363 -41.22 -12.29 -32.83
CA GLN A 363 -42.13 -11.62 -33.75
C GLN A 363 -41.61 -10.24 -34.16
N PRO A 364 -42.02 -9.68 -35.33
CA PRO A 364 -41.66 -8.33 -35.71
C PRO A 364 -41.97 -7.31 -34.61
N GLY A 365 -41.01 -6.50 -34.19
CA GLY A 365 -41.13 -5.52 -33.11
C GLY A 365 -40.76 -6.02 -31.70
N GLU A 366 -40.60 -7.35 -31.52
CA GLU A 366 -40.09 -7.93 -30.27
C GLU A 366 -38.59 -7.82 -30.16
N THR A 367 -38.08 -7.88 -28.95
CA THR A 367 -36.67 -7.67 -28.63
C THR A 367 -36.12 -8.82 -27.79
N LEU A 368 -34.99 -9.37 -28.17
CA LEU A 368 -34.18 -10.25 -27.35
C LEU A 368 -33.06 -9.42 -26.68
N ILE A 369 -32.86 -9.58 -25.38
CA ILE A 369 -31.79 -8.95 -24.62
C ILE A 369 -30.97 -10.06 -23.99
N LEU A 370 -29.65 -9.99 -24.21
CA LEU A 370 -28.65 -10.86 -23.64
C LEU A 370 -27.64 -9.99 -22.86
N TYR A 371 -27.12 -10.49 -21.78
CA TYR A 371 -26.25 -9.73 -20.87
C TYR A 371 -25.33 -10.67 -20.11
N THR A 372 -24.25 -10.13 -19.54
CA THR A 372 -23.38 -10.82 -18.57
C THR A 372 -23.69 -10.38 -17.15
N ASP A 373 -23.25 -11.16 -16.17
CA ASP A 373 -23.51 -10.94 -14.74
C ASP A 373 -22.94 -9.59 -14.23
N GLY A 374 -21.92 -9.03 -14.89
CA GLY A 374 -21.40 -7.69 -14.59
C GLY A 374 -22.47 -6.59 -14.68
N ILE A 375 -23.64 -6.83 -15.35
CA ILE A 375 -24.78 -5.91 -15.26
C ILE A 375 -25.58 -6.15 -13.98
N THR A 376 -25.95 -7.39 -13.71
CA THR A 376 -26.85 -7.73 -12.58
C THR A 376 -26.12 -7.67 -11.25
N GLU A 377 -24.84 -7.94 -11.22
CA GLU A 377 -23.96 -7.88 -10.03
C GLU A 377 -23.24 -6.55 -9.85
N ALA A 378 -23.48 -5.57 -10.72
CA ALA A 378 -22.97 -4.22 -10.52
C ALA A 378 -23.37 -3.64 -9.17
N GLU A 379 -22.41 -3.16 -8.40
CA GLU A 379 -22.62 -2.69 -7.04
C GLU A 379 -22.84 -1.16 -6.97
N ALA A 380 -23.83 -0.76 -6.19
CA ALA A 380 -23.98 0.62 -5.74
C ALA A 380 -23.02 0.91 -4.56
N PRO A 381 -22.76 2.19 -4.20
CA PRO A 381 -21.90 2.57 -3.07
C PRO A 381 -22.30 1.98 -1.70
N ASN A 382 -23.52 1.50 -1.54
CA ASN A 382 -24.02 0.83 -0.34
C ASN A 382 -23.84 -0.70 -0.37
N GLY A 383 -23.27 -1.26 -1.46
CA GLY A 383 -23.06 -2.69 -1.64
C GLY A 383 -24.25 -3.48 -2.15
N ASP A 384 -25.34 -2.82 -2.54
CA ASP A 384 -26.49 -3.49 -3.16
C ASP A 384 -26.23 -3.75 -4.64
N PHE A 385 -26.61 -4.94 -5.13
CA PHE A 385 -26.52 -5.29 -6.54
C PHE A 385 -27.62 -4.61 -7.38
N TYR A 386 -27.31 -4.35 -8.62
CA TYR A 386 -28.25 -3.80 -9.60
C TYR A 386 -29.47 -4.72 -9.79
N GLY A 387 -29.21 -5.98 -10.06
CA GLY A 387 -30.21 -7.05 -10.16
C GLY A 387 -31.02 -7.02 -11.44
N ILE A 388 -31.50 -8.20 -11.82
CA ILE A 388 -32.24 -8.42 -13.08
C ILE A 388 -33.57 -7.66 -13.14
N GLU A 389 -34.20 -7.39 -12.01
CA GLU A 389 -35.49 -6.70 -11.95
C GLU A 389 -35.43 -5.27 -12.47
N ARG A 390 -34.30 -4.55 -12.15
CA ARG A 390 -34.06 -3.21 -12.67
C ARG A 390 -33.78 -3.23 -14.17
N LEU A 391 -32.95 -4.19 -14.62
CA LEU A 391 -32.71 -4.42 -16.05
C LEU A 391 -34.02 -4.61 -16.81
N CYS A 392 -34.89 -5.51 -16.34
CA CYS A 392 -36.20 -5.79 -16.94
C CYS A 392 -37.12 -4.56 -16.93
N ALA A 393 -37.11 -3.77 -15.84
CA ALA A 393 -37.96 -2.58 -15.72
C ALA A 393 -37.57 -1.51 -16.76
N ILE A 394 -36.29 -1.22 -16.92
CA ILE A 394 -35.80 -0.28 -17.95
C ILE A 394 -36.04 -0.80 -19.36
N ALA A 395 -35.76 -2.07 -19.62
CA ALA A 395 -36.03 -2.68 -20.91
C ALA A 395 -37.50 -2.54 -21.33
N ARG A 396 -38.46 -2.76 -20.38
CA ARG A 396 -39.89 -2.61 -20.61
C ARG A 396 -40.30 -1.16 -20.87
N GLU A 397 -39.71 -0.19 -20.16
CA GLU A 397 -39.99 1.22 -20.33
C GLU A 397 -39.64 1.70 -21.75
N TYR A 398 -38.51 1.22 -22.27
CA TYR A 398 -38.01 1.62 -23.59
C TYR A 398 -38.37 0.61 -24.70
N ALA A 399 -39.26 -0.34 -24.47
CA ALA A 399 -39.64 -1.40 -25.42
C ALA A 399 -40.04 -0.88 -26.81
N HIS A 400 -40.62 0.31 -26.88
CA HIS A 400 -41.07 0.94 -28.12
C HIS A 400 -39.93 1.57 -28.95
N CYS A 401 -38.75 1.72 -28.39
CA CYS A 401 -37.58 2.34 -29.03
C CYS A 401 -36.84 1.33 -29.94
N ASN A 402 -35.85 1.82 -30.71
CA ASN A 402 -34.92 0.99 -31.42
C ASN A 402 -33.89 0.33 -30.45
N ALA A 403 -33.15 -0.66 -30.97
CA ALA A 403 -32.19 -1.43 -30.16
C ALA A 403 -31.17 -0.52 -29.48
N GLN A 404 -30.61 0.45 -30.19
CA GLN A 404 -29.63 1.38 -29.66
C GLN A 404 -30.17 2.18 -28.45
N ARG A 405 -31.39 2.71 -28.55
CA ARG A 405 -31.97 3.51 -27.44
C ARG A 405 -32.31 2.65 -26.22
N ILE A 406 -32.72 1.39 -26.43
CA ILE A 406 -32.92 0.42 -25.33
C ILE A 406 -31.59 0.17 -24.60
N GLN A 407 -30.52 -0.12 -25.37
CA GLN A 407 -29.17 -0.31 -24.82
C GLN A 407 -28.70 0.91 -24.06
N ASP A 408 -28.75 2.10 -24.68
CA ASP A 408 -28.30 3.35 -24.05
C ASP A 408 -29.03 3.60 -22.72
N ALA A 409 -30.35 3.40 -22.68
CA ALA A 409 -31.15 3.60 -21.48
C ALA A 409 -30.76 2.64 -20.34
N ILE A 410 -30.48 1.37 -20.66
CA ILE A 410 -30.03 0.39 -19.67
C ILE A 410 -28.67 0.78 -19.13
N ILE A 411 -27.72 1.13 -20.00
CA ILE A 411 -26.34 1.49 -19.59
C ILE A 411 -26.30 2.84 -18.85
N GLU A 412 -27.06 3.84 -19.27
CA GLU A 412 -27.20 5.11 -18.55
C GLU A 412 -27.71 4.86 -17.12
N HIS A 413 -28.78 4.09 -16.96
CA HIS A 413 -29.36 3.76 -15.66
C HIS A 413 -28.41 2.93 -14.78
N LEU A 414 -27.69 1.98 -15.37
CA LEU A 414 -26.67 1.19 -14.70
C LEU A 414 -25.53 2.08 -14.17
N LYS A 415 -25.01 2.98 -14.99
CA LYS A 415 -23.95 3.93 -14.60
C LYS A 415 -24.39 4.88 -13.51
N ASP A 416 -25.63 5.37 -13.56
CA ASP A 416 -26.21 6.20 -12.52
C ASP A 416 -26.36 5.42 -11.21
N TYR A 417 -26.71 4.13 -11.27
CA TYR A 417 -26.82 3.25 -10.11
C TYR A 417 -25.46 2.98 -9.45
N ILE A 418 -24.44 2.67 -10.25
CA ILE A 418 -23.04 2.49 -9.82
C ILE A 418 -22.49 3.77 -9.17
N ASN A 419 -22.93 4.95 -9.65
CA ASN A 419 -22.58 6.27 -9.12
C ASN A 419 -21.07 6.46 -8.84
N GLY A 420 -20.24 6.03 -9.79
CA GLY A 420 -18.78 6.12 -9.70
C GLY A 420 -18.11 5.09 -8.78
N HIS A 421 -18.85 4.10 -8.29
CA HIS A 421 -18.26 2.95 -7.61
C HIS A 421 -17.44 2.12 -8.60
N LYS A 422 -16.54 1.26 -8.09
CA LYS A 422 -15.68 0.42 -8.93
C LYS A 422 -16.52 -0.62 -9.67
N ILE A 423 -16.25 -0.80 -10.97
CA ILE A 423 -16.75 -1.91 -11.77
C ILE A 423 -15.85 -3.11 -11.46
N TYR A 424 -16.44 -4.20 -10.99
CA TYR A 424 -15.72 -5.40 -10.56
C TYR A 424 -15.66 -6.47 -11.61
N ASP A 425 -16.65 -6.51 -12.53
CA ASP A 425 -16.72 -7.47 -13.62
C ASP A 425 -17.06 -6.80 -14.96
N ASP A 426 -16.78 -7.48 -16.05
CA ASP A 426 -17.00 -6.99 -17.40
C ASP A 426 -18.50 -6.79 -17.66
N ILE A 427 -18.86 -5.70 -18.31
CA ILE A 427 -20.26 -5.35 -18.62
C ILE A 427 -20.49 -5.59 -20.09
N THR A 428 -21.30 -6.61 -20.44
CA THR A 428 -21.68 -6.86 -21.82
C THR A 428 -23.21 -6.89 -21.96
N LEU A 429 -23.72 -6.20 -22.96
CA LEU A 429 -25.16 -6.09 -23.26
C LEU A 429 -25.38 -6.18 -24.77
N LEU A 430 -26.22 -7.13 -25.19
CA LEU A 430 -26.71 -7.25 -26.57
C LEU A 430 -28.21 -7.02 -26.60
N VAL A 431 -28.67 -6.15 -27.50
CA VAL A 431 -30.09 -5.87 -27.74
C VAL A 431 -30.37 -6.14 -29.21
N LEU A 432 -31.21 -7.13 -29.46
CA LEU A 432 -31.59 -7.57 -30.80
C LEU A 432 -33.10 -7.39 -31.01
N LYS A 433 -33.48 -6.42 -31.79
CA LYS A 433 -34.90 -6.14 -32.07
C LYS A 433 -35.27 -6.54 -33.47
N ARG A 434 -36.31 -7.38 -33.62
CA ARG A 434 -36.79 -7.70 -34.94
C ARG A 434 -37.51 -6.52 -35.59
N LYS A 435 -37.06 -6.11 -36.79
CA LYS A 435 -37.64 -4.99 -37.52
C LYS A 435 -39.10 -5.26 -37.91
N LEU A 436 -39.92 -4.23 -37.83
CA LEU A 436 -41.28 -4.31 -38.40
C LEU A 436 -41.18 -4.40 -39.89
N LYS A 437 -41.86 -5.41 -40.50
CA LYS A 437 -41.91 -5.46 -41.97
C LYS A 437 -42.54 -4.18 -42.49
N GLY A 438 -41.74 -3.34 -43.16
CA GLY A 438 -42.24 -2.11 -43.78
C GLY A 438 -43.37 -2.49 -44.77
N LYS A 439 -44.47 -1.72 -44.76
CA LYS A 439 -45.41 -1.81 -45.87
C LYS A 439 -44.63 -1.61 -47.15
N PRO A 440 -44.81 -2.47 -48.18
CA PRO A 440 -44.16 -2.28 -49.48
C PRO A 440 -44.47 -0.86 -49.97
N SER A 441 -43.48 -0.05 -50.22
CA SER A 441 -43.65 1.26 -50.84
C SER A 441 -44.33 1.02 -52.20
N HIS A 442 -45.60 1.35 -52.34
CA HIS A 442 -46.26 1.38 -53.65
C HIS A 442 -45.38 2.19 -54.62
N PRO A 443 -45.00 1.61 -55.76
CA PRO A 443 -44.31 2.42 -56.76
C PRO A 443 -45.23 3.58 -57.14
N ALA A 444 -44.71 4.80 -57.06
CA ALA A 444 -45.42 6.00 -57.52
C ALA A 444 -45.83 5.79 -58.97
N GLN A 445 -47.15 5.65 -59.20
CA GLN A 445 -47.70 5.67 -60.51
C GLN A 445 -47.30 7.01 -61.17
N SER A 446 -46.38 6.94 -62.11
CA SER A 446 -46.11 8.04 -63.05
C SER A 446 -47.40 8.37 -63.79
N ARG A 447 -48.00 9.49 -63.43
CA ARG A 447 -49.03 10.11 -64.26
C ARG A 447 -48.31 10.79 -65.42
N THR A 448 -48.54 10.25 -66.60
CA THR A 448 -48.33 10.90 -67.90
C THR A 448 -49.16 12.17 -68.03
#